data_87088e32e1a1b911844d0285fafffd4d
#
_entry.id   87088e32e1a1b911844d0285fafffd4d
#
_cell.length_a   1.000
_cell.length_b   1.000
_cell.length_c   1.000
_cell.angle_alpha   90.00
_cell.angle_beta   90.00
_cell.angle_gamma   90.00
#
_symmetry.space_group_name_H-M   'P 1'
#
loop_
_entity.id
_entity.type
_entity.pdbx_description
1 polymer ?
#
loop_
_entity_poly.entity_id
_entity_poly.type
_entity_poly.pdbx_seq_one_letter_code
_entity_poly.pdbx_strand_id
1 'polypeptide(L)'
;SGGAKWNFLALWGSVVKNGGNDAQALKFVTDVFKNVVVLPKDARESSDAFYKKGQGDVLINYENEVILAAQQGKTDTSYIIPPVNISIEGPVAVVDKNVDKHGNREVSEAFVKFLFTPEAQREFAKVGFRPVDPTVSKEVKSKFPYIARLYTVADLGGWSGVQKKFFADGAIFDKIQRGRR
;
A
#
# COMPACT_ATOMS: atom_id res chain seq x y z
N SER A 1 -0.83 11.28 -1.27
CA SER A 1 0.23 10.33 -1.61
C SER A 1 -0.34 9.02 -2.12
N GLY A 2 0.51 8.16 -2.71
CA GLY A 2 0.14 6.80 -3.11
C GLY A 2 -0.37 5.98 -1.93
N GLY A 3 0.34 6.01 -0.80
CA GLY A 3 -0.04 5.30 0.42
C GLY A 3 -1.45 5.62 0.91
N ALA A 4 -1.84 6.88 0.89
CA ALA A 4 -3.18 7.30 1.29
C ALA A 4 -4.26 6.68 0.37
N LYS A 5 -4.02 6.64 -0.94
CA LYS A 5 -4.95 5.99 -1.89
C LYS A 5 -5.06 4.49 -1.64
N TRP A 6 -3.94 3.80 -1.42
CA TRP A 6 -3.92 2.38 -1.13
C TRP A 6 -4.66 2.04 0.17
N ASN A 7 -4.44 2.80 1.24
CA ASN A 7 -5.14 2.61 2.51
C ASN A 7 -6.66 2.80 2.36
N PHE A 8 -7.08 3.84 1.63
CA PHE A 8 -8.49 4.06 1.32
C PHE A 8 -9.10 2.88 0.55
N LEU A 9 -8.41 2.42 -0.51
CA LEU A 9 -8.87 1.29 -1.32
C LEU A 9 -8.88 -0.03 -0.55
N ALA A 10 -7.95 -0.22 0.38
CA ALA A 10 -7.94 -1.38 1.27
C ALA A 10 -9.18 -1.42 2.16
N LEU A 11 -9.53 -0.29 2.77
CA LEU A 11 -10.73 -0.18 3.60
C LEU A 11 -12.01 -0.39 2.78
N TRP A 12 -12.13 0.25 1.63
CA TRP A 12 -13.29 0.09 0.75
C TRP A 12 -13.42 -1.35 0.23
N GLY A 13 -12.34 -1.87 -0.29
CA GLY A 13 -12.29 -3.21 -0.86
C GLY A 13 -12.54 -4.29 0.17
N SER A 14 -12.13 -4.11 1.43
CA SER A 14 -12.40 -5.07 2.50
C SER A 14 -13.90 -5.34 2.68
N VAL A 15 -14.74 -4.33 2.46
CA VAL A 15 -16.20 -4.46 2.54
C VAL A 15 -16.76 -5.11 1.28
N VAL A 16 -16.47 -4.55 0.10
CA VAL A 16 -17.08 -5.03 -1.16
C VAL A 16 -16.59 -6.42 -1.55
N LYS A 17 -15.35 -6.76 -1.26
CA LYS A 17 -14.78 -8.09 -1.53
C LYS A 17 -15.13 -9.13 -0.47
N ASN A 18 -15.78 -8.72 0.61
CA ASN A 18 -16.35 -9.60 1.64
C ASN A 18 -17.89 -9.73 1.54
N GLY A 19 -18.45 -9.44 0.38
CA GLY A 19 -19.88 -9.59 0.10
C GLY A 19 -20.75 -8.36 0.39
N GLY A 20 -20.14 -7.26 0.83
CA GLY A 20 -20.82 -5.98 1.01
C GLY A 20 -20.97 -5.21 -0.30
N ASN A 21 -21.66 -4.09 -0.23
CA ASN A 21 -21.92 -3.18 -1.35
C ASN A 21 -21.29 -1.79 -1.12
N ASP A 22 -21.38 -0.92 -2.12
CA ASP A 22 -20.82 0.43 -2.10
C ASP A 22 -21.39 1.31 -0.98
N ALA A 23 -22.68 1.17 -0.64
CA ALA A 23 -23.29 1.94 0.44
C ALA A 23 -22.72 1.54 1.81
N GLN A 24 -22.52 0.24 2.03
CA GLN A 24 -21.90 -0.29 3.24
C GLN A 24 -20.42 0.11 3.32
N ALA A 25 -19.70 0.05 2.20
CA ALA A 25 -18.31 0.49 2.13
C ALA A 25 -18.18 2.00 2.42
N LEU A 26 -19.06 2.83 1.85
CA LEU A 26 -19.09 4.27 2.13
C LEU A 26 -19.32 4.55 3.61
N LYS A 27 -20.31 3.89 4.22
CA LYS A 27 -20.58 4.03 5.65
C LYS A 27 -19.36 3.64 6.49
N PHE A 28 -18.81 2.46 6.23
CA PHE A 28 -17.65 1.94 6.97
C PHE A 28 -16.43 2.87 6.87
N VAL A 29 -16.06 3.27 5.65
CA VAL A 29 -14.91 4.17 5.45
C VAL A 29 -15.16 5.53 6.09
N THR A 30 -16.39 6.07 6.00
CA THR A 30 -16.74 7.32 6.67
C THR A 30 -16.59 7.22 8.19
N ASP A 31 -17.04 6.13 8.79
CA ASP A 31 -16.93 5.92 10.23
C ASP A 31 -15.47 5.73 10.68
N VAL A 32 -14.65 5.02 9.89
CA VAL A 32 -13.20 4.95 10.13
C VAL A 32 -12.58 6.36 10.09
N PHE A 33 -12.89 7.14 9.06
CA PHE A 33 -12.31 8.47 8.90
C PHE A 33 -12.71 9.46 10.00
N LYS A 34 -13.87 9.29 10.63
CA LYS A 34 -14.26 10.09 11.82
C LYS A 34 -13.30 9.90 13.00
N ASN A 35 -12.71 8.72 13.12
CA ASN A 35 -11.78 8.36 14.18
C ASN A 35 -10.31 8.59 13.81
N VAL A 36 -10.01 9.04 12.59
CA VAL A 36 -8.63 9.33 12.18
C VAL A 36 -8.16 10.64 12.79
N VAL A 37 -7.20 10.58 13.69
CA VAL A 37 -6.63 11.75 14.39
C VAL A 37 -5.62 12.47 13.50
N VAL A 38 -4.75 11.71 12.82
CA VAL A 38 -3.63 12.25 12.04
C VAL A 38 -3.64 11.66 10.64
N LEU A 39 -3.42 12.49 9.63
CA LEU A 39 -3.24 12.12 8.23
C LEU A 39 -1.87 12.60 7.73
N PRO A 40 -0.80 11.87 8.00
CA PRO A 40 0.54 12.22 7.52
C PRO A 40 0.63 12.18 5.99
N LYS A 41 1.64 12.84 5.44
CA LYS A 41 1.75 12.97 3.96
C LYS A 41 2.12 11.66 3.27
N ASP A 42 2.80 10.73 3.96
CA ASP A 42 3.24 9.45 3.39
C ASP A 42 3.29 8.33 4.44
N ALA A 43 3.60 7.11 3.98
CA ALA A 43 3.63 5.91 4.80
C ALA A 43 4.72 5.95 5.88
N ARG A 44 5.90 6.49 5.58
CA ARG A 44 7.00 6.60 6.54
C ARG A 44 6.67 7.60 7.64
N GLU A 45 6.12 8.76 7.28
CA GLU A 45 5.68 9.75 8.26
C GLU A 45 4.55 9.22 9.14
N SER A 46 3.67 8.34 8.60
CA SER A 46 2.65 7.64 9.38
C SER A 46 3.27 6.70 10.42
N SER A 47 4.30 5.93 10.04
CA SER A 47 5.06 5.10 10.97
C SER A 47 5.73 5.95 12.06
N ASP A 48 6.32 7.06 11.70
CA ASP A 48 6.97 7.96 12.67
C ASP A 48 5.96 8.60 13.63
N ALA A 49 4.79 9.02 13.14
CA ALA A 49 3.72 9.55 13.98
C ALA A 49 3.25 8.53 15.02
N PHE A 50 3.07 7.29 14.61
CA PHE A 50 2.62 6.21 15.49
C PHE A 50 3.73 5.75 16.45
N TYR A 51 4.87 5.30 15.91
CA TYR A 51 5.92 4.65 16.72
C TYR A 51 6.80 5.62 17.51
N LYS A 52 7.08 6.81 16.98
CA LYS A 52 7.97 7.77 17.65
C LYS A 52 7.23 8.82 18.47
N LYS A 53 6.00 9.21 18.02
CA LYS A 53 5.24 10.28 18.67
C LYS A 53 4.05 9.77 19.47
N GLY A 54 3.77 8.45 19.43
CA GLY A 54 2.66 7.84 20.17
C GLY A 54 1.28 8.34 19.75
N GLN A 55 1.10 8.69 18.46
CA GLN A 55 -0.15 9.24 17.96
C GLN A 55 -1.08 8.14 17.43
N GLY A 56 -2.25 7.99 18.06
CA GLY A 56 -3.28 7.02 17.69
C GLY A 56 -3.07 5.65 18.31
N ASP A 57 -4.15 4.86 18.36
CA ASP A 57 -4.18 3.53 18.94
C ASP A 57 -4.01 2.43 17.88
N VAL A 58 -4.30 2.76 16.62
CA VAL A 58 -4.18 1.86 15.47
C VAL A 58 -3.52 2.58 14.29
N LEU A 59 -2.53 1.93 13.69
CA LEU A 59 -1.89 2.38 12.45
C LEU A 59 -2.35 1.49 11.28
N ILE A 60 -2.87 2.11 10.22
CA ILE A 60 -3.09 1.44 8.93
C ILE A 60 -1.94 1.83 8.01
N ASN A 61 -1.13 0.85 7.60
CA ASN A 61 0.05 1.12 6.79
C ASN A 61 0.43 -0.08 5.92
N TYR A 62 1.50 0.05 5.15
CA TYR A 62 2.09 -1.03 4.38
C TYR A 62 2.72 -2.11 5.28
N GLU A 63 2.64 -3.37 4.84
CA GLU A 63 3.27 -4.50 5.53
C GLU A 63 4.78 -4.28 5.73
N ASN A 64 5.49 -3.76 4.73
CA ASN A 64 6.92 -3.49 4.84
C ASN A 64 7.27 -2.44 5.90
N GLU A 65 6.42 -1.45 6.14
CA GLU A 65 6.65 -0.44 7.19
C GLU A 65 6.60 -1.07 8.58
N VAL A 66 5.68 -2.01 8.80
CA VAL A 66 5.56 -2.72 10.07
C VAL A 66 6.74 -3.68 10.28
N ILE A 67 7.10 -4.45 9.24
CA ILE A 67 8.27 -5.35 9.30
C ILE A 67 9.54 -4.57 9.59
N LEU A 68 9.73 -3.44 8.94
CA LEU A 68 10.89 -2.58 9.17
C LEU A 68 10.91 -1.99 10.59
N ALA A 69 9.76 -1.59 11.12
CA ALA A 69 9.65 -1.11 12.50
C ALA A 69 10.03 -2.19 13.51
N ALA A 70 9.59 -3.43 13.28
CA ALA A 70 9.98 -4.58 14.11
C ALA A 70 11.49 -4.85 14.07
N GLN A 71 12.11 -4.78 12.90
CA GLN A 71 13.56 -4.92 12.74
C GLN A 71 14.35 -3.82 13.46
N GLN A 72 13.76 -2.64 13.65
CA GLN A 72 14.34 -1.52 14.39
C GLN A 72 14.11 -1.59 15.92
N GLY A 73 13.64 -2.72 16.42
CA GLY A 73 13.40 -2.91 17.84
C GLY A 73 12.09 -2.32 18.39
N LYS A 74 11.17 -1.93 17.52
CA LYS A 74 9.83 -1.43 17.86
C LYS A 74 8.85 -2.60 17.92
N THR A 75 9.12 -3.57 18.79
CA THR A 75 8.49 -4.90 18.80
C THR A 75 7.32 -5.03 19.78
N ASP A 76 7.02 -4.00 20.54
CA ASP A 76 5.92 -3.95 21.50
C ASP A 76 4.53 -3.85 20.85
N THR A 77 4.49 -3.62 19.54
CA THR A 77 3.26 -3.54 18.76
C THR A 77 3.02 -4.82 17.96
N SER A 78 1.93 -5.52 18.23
CA SER A 78 1.43 -6.59 17.35
C SER A 78 0.82 -6.01 16.08
N TYR A 79 0.86 -6.74 14.97
CA TYR A 79 0.19 -6.35 13.75
C TYR A 79 -0.67 -7.48 13.18
N ILE A 80 -1.69 -7.10 12.42
CA ILE A 80 -2.62 -8.01 11.78
C ILE A 80 -2.57 -7.77 10.28
N ILE A 81 -2.44 -8.84 9.51
CA ILE A 81 -2.66 -8.81 8.05
C ILE A 81 -4.11 -9.23 7.82
N PRO A 82 -4.99 -8.33 7.34
CA PRO A 82 -6.38 -8.68 7.11
C PRO A 82 -6.54 -9.84 6.10
N PRO A 83 -7.48 -10.76 6.32
CA PRO A 83 -7.69 -11.90 5.43
C PRO A 83 -8.27 -11.52 4.05
N VAL A 84 -8.90 -10.34 3.96
CA VAL A 84 -9.33 -9.69 2.72
C VAL A 84 -8.47 -8.46 2.55
N ASN A 85 -7.58 -8.45 1.57
CA ASN A 85 -6.57 -7.39 1.45
C ASN A 85 -6.31 -7.05 -0.01
N ILE A 86 -5.72 -5.87 -0.23
CA ILE A 86 -5.37 -5.39 -1.57
C ILE A 86 -3.92 -5.72 -1.90
N SER A 87 -3.68 -6.19 -3.12
CA SER A 87 -2.33 -6.28 -3.68
C SER A 87 -1.85 -4.89 -4.08
N ILE A 88 -0.83 -4.41 -3.40
CA ILE A 88 -0.23 -3.11 -3.68
C ILE A 88 0.90 -3.33 -4.69
N GLU A 89 0.63 -2.96 -5.93
CA GLU A 89 1.59 -3.07 -7.02
C GLU A 89 2.52 -1.84 -7.01
N GLY A 90 3.83 -2.09 -7.00
CA GLY A 90 4.87 -1.06 -7.09
C GLY A 90 5.52 -1.07 -8.48
N PRO A 91 4.90 -0.50 -9.52
CA PRO A 91 5.48 -0.51 -10.86
C PRO A 91 6.73 0.36 -10.93
N VAL A 92 7.69 -0.06 -11.76
CA VAL A 92 8.85 0.72 -12.15
C VAL A 92 8.81 0.95 -13.65
N ALA A 93 9.14 2.16 -14.09
CA ALA A 93 9.20 2.50 -15.50
C ALA A 93 10.40 3.40 -15.80
N VAL A 94 10.98 3.21 -16.97
CA VAL A 94 11.95 4.14 -17.54
C VAL A 94 11.18 5.37 -18.06
N VAL A 95 11.63 6.57 -17.71
CA VAL A 95 11.05 7.82 -18.21
C VAL A 95 11.80 8.22 -19.48
N ASP A 96 11.24 7.88 -20.65
CA ASP A 96 11.89 8.03 -21.96
C ASP A 96 12.51 9.41 -22.17
N LYS A 97 11.75 10.47 -21.97
CA LYS A 97 12.21 11.86 -22.12
C LYS A 97 13.48 12.15 -21.31
N ASN A 98 13.60 11.57 -20.12
CA ASN A 98 14.74 11.82 -19.23
C ASN A 98 15.97 11.00 -19.65
N VAL A 99 15.79 9.71 -19.92
CA VAL A 99 16.92 8.83 -20.30
C VAL A 99 17.50 9.23 -21.66
N ASP A 100 16.68 9.69 -22.59
CA ASP A 100 17.12 10.20 -23.89
C ASP A 100 17.89 11.52 -23.73
N LYS A 101 17.38 12.45 -22.92
CA LYS A 101 18.04 13.71 -22.60
C LYS A 101 19.42 13.51 -21.97
N HIS A 102 19.56 12.50 -21.11
CA HIS A 102 20.81 12.23 -20.37
C HIS A 102 21.71 11.18 -21.04
N GLY A 103 21.26 10.56 -22.13
CA GLY A 103 22.02 9.53 -22.83
C GLY A 103 22.30 8.28 -22.02
N ASN A 104 21.43 7.94 -21.04
CA ASN A 104 21.63 6.85 -20.09
C ASN A 104 20.56 5.76 -20.17
N ARG A 105 19.91 5.60 -21.32
CA ARG A 105 18.84 4.61 -21.53
C ARG A 105 19.31 3.19 -21.22
N GLU A 106 20.45 2.77 -21.76
CA GLU A 106 20.96 1.41 -21.61
C GLU A 106 21.15 1.03 -20.12
N VAL A 107 21.81 1.91 -19.34
CA VAL A 107 22.04 1.65 -17.92
C VAL A 107 20.73 1.70 -17.12
N SER A 108 19.77 2.57 -17.49
CA SER A 108 18.48 2.64 -16.83
C SER A 108 17.63 1.40 -17.07
N GLU A 109 17.62 0.88 -18.29
CA GLU A 109 16.94 -0.39 -18.63
C GLU A 109 17.61 -1.58 -17.96
N ALA A 110 18.93 -1.62 -17.91
CA ALA A 110 19.70 -2.66 -17.20
C ALA A 110 19.36 -2.64 -15.70
N PHE A 111 19.27 -1.47 -15.09
CA PHE A 111 18.85 -1.32 -13.68
C PHE A 111 17.42 -1.83 -13.46
N VAL A 112 16.48 -1.48 -14.32
CA VAL A 112 15.10 -1.99 -14.20
C VAL A 112 15.08 -3.52 -14.30
N LYS A 113 15.83 -4.12 -15.25
CA LYS A 113 15.94 -5.57 -15.36
C LYS A 113 16.55 -6.20 -14.09
N PHE A 114 17.58 -5.58 -13.53
CA PHE A 114 18.22 -6.04 -12.29
C PHE A 114 17.23 -6.13 -11.13
N LEU A 115 16.27 -5.19 -10.98
CA LEU A 115 15.28 -5.21 -9.92
C LEU A 115 14.40 -6.48 -9.90
N PHE A 116 14.29 -7.17 -11.03
CA PHE A 116 13.54 -8.44 -11.16
C PHE A 116 14.42 -9.70 -11.04
N THR A 117 15.72 -9.55 -10.78
CA THR A 117 16.57 -10.70 -10.54
C THR A 117 16.32 -11.28 -9.14
N PRO A 118 16.55 -12.62 -8.95
CA PRO A 118 16.44 -13.22 -7.62
C PRO A 118 17.30 -12.53 -6.56
N GLU A 119 18.46 -12.01 -6.94
CA GLU A 119 19.37 -11.26 -6.06
C GLU A 119 18.68 -10.01 -5.50
N ALA A 120 18.17 -9.12 -6.37
CA ALA A 120 17.48 -7.91 -5.97
C ALA A 120 16.19 -8.22 -5.19
N GLN A 121 15.46 -9.26 -5.59
CA GLN A 121 14.21 -9.67 -4.93
C GLN A 121 14.46 -10.20 -3.51
N ARG A 122 15.59 -10.83 -3.23
CA ARG A 122 15.99 -11.20 -1.85
C ARG A 122 16.27 -9.96 -1.01
N GLU A 123 16.90 -8.92 -1.56
CA GLU A 123 17.12 -7.66 -0.83
C GLU A 123 15.78 -6.98 -0.51
N PHE A 124 14.83 -6.92 -1.45
CA PHE A 124 13.48 -6.42 -1.17
C PHE A 124 12.79 -7.23 -0.06
N ALA A 125 12.90 -8.55 -0.09
CA ALA A 125 12.30 -9.39 0.94
C ALA A 125 12.90 -9.16 2.34
N LYS A 126 14.18 -8.82 2.45
CA LYS A 126 14.82 -8.48 3.73
C LYS A 126 14.13 -7.29 4.40
N VAL A 127 13.75 -6.27 3.63
CA VAL A 127 13.12 -5.05 4.14
C VAL A 127 11.58 -5.09 4.09
N GLY A 128 10.99 -6.27 3.92
CA GLY A 128 9.55 -6.49 4.10
C GLY A 128 8.70 -6.40 2.83
N PHE A 129 9.29 -6.27 1.65
CA PHE A 129 8.53 -6.38 0.40
C PHE A 129 8.35 -7.83 -0.02
N ARG A 130 7.13 -8.18 -0.43
CA ARG A 130 6.83 -9.50 -0.98
C ARG A 130 7.48 -9.64 -2.35
N PRO A 131 8.36 -10.63 -2.56
CA PRO A 131 9.04 -10.79 -3.84
C PRO A 131 8.08 -11.24 -4.93
N VAL A 132 8.31 -10.79 -6.17
CA VAL A 132 7.58 -11.23 -7.36
C VAL A 132 8.27 -12.41 -8.05
N ASP A 133 9.55 -12.67 -7.76
CA ASP A 133 10.25 -13.85 -8.24
C ASP A 133 9.73 -15.13 -7.55
N PRO A 134 9.29 -16.16 -8.31
CA PRO A 134 8.69 -17.35 -7.73
C PRO A 134 9.66 -18.18 -6.86
N THR A 135 10.95 -18.16 -7.15
CA THR A 135 11.97 -18.89 -6.39
C THR A 135 12.16 -18.21 -5.04
N VAL A 136 12.37 -16.89 -5.05
CA VAL A 136 12.54 -16.12 -3.84
C VAL A 136 11.26 -16.13 -2.99
N SER A 137 10.07 -16.09 -3.61
CA SER A 137 8.79 -16.24 -2.90
C SER A 137 8.70 -17.54 -2.09
N LYS A 138 9.22 -18.65 -2.64
CA LYS A 138 9.28 -19.94 -1.93
C LYS A 138 10.28 -19.91 -0.78
N GLU A 139 11.45 -19.31 -0.99
CA GLU A 139 12.51 -19.19 0.02
C GLU A 139 12.03 -18.43 1.28
N VAL A 140 11.23 -17.37 1.08
CA VAL A 140 10.79 -16.47 2.16
C VAL A 140 9.33 -16.68 2.61
N LYS A 141 8.73 -17.82 2.25
CA LYS A 141 7.31 -18.13 2.52
C LYS A 141 6.93 -18.02 4.00
N SER A 142 7.84 -18.36 4.90
CA SER A 142 7.60 -18.27 6.36
C SER A 142 7.53 -16.82 6.85
N LYS A 143 8.14 -15.87 6.14
CA LYS A 143 8.13 -14.46 6.50
C LYS A 143 6.83 -13.76 6.11
N PHE A 144 6.17 -14.24 5.04
CA PHE A 144 5.00 -13.61 4.46
C PHE A 144 3.81 -14.57 4.51
N PRO A 145 2.88 -14.41 5.48
CA PRO A 145 1.71 -15.29 5.58
C PRO A 145 0.83 -15.19 4.34
N TYR A 146 0.16 -16.30 4.05
CA TYR A 146 -0.79 -16.38 2.93
C TYR A 146 -2.01 -15.49 3.21
N ILE A 147 -2.44 -14.74 2.19
CA ILE A 147 -3.64 -13.90 2.24
C ILE A 147 -4.73 -14.60 1.42
N ALA A 148 -5.78 -15.03 2.10
CA ALA A 148 -6.82 -15.88 1.49
C ALA A 148 -7.60 -15.19 0.36
N ARG A 149 -7.87 -13.89 0.51
CA ARG A 149 -8.60 -13.07 -0.46
C ARG A 149 -7.82 -11.81 -0.80
N LEU A 150 -6.91 -11.94 -1.76
CA LEU A 150 -6.12 -10.82 -2.28
C LEU A 150 -6.78 -10.31 -3.56
N TYR A 151 -7.14 -9.04 -3.60
CA TYR A 151 -7.68 -8.35 -4.77
C TYR A 151 -6.73 -7.26 -5.27
N THR A 152 -6.93 -6.82 -6.49
CA THR A 152 -6.12 -5.79 -7.16
C THR A 152 -6.93 -4.52 -7.41
N VAL A 153 -6.27 -3.47 -7.87
CA VAL A 153 -6.97 -2.27 -8.35
C VAL A 153 -7.84 -2.57 -9.58
N ALA A 154 -7.44 -3.54 -10.42
CA ALA A 154 -8.25 -4.00 -11.55
C ALA A 154 -9.62 -4.51 -11.08
N ASP A 155 -9.67 -5.23 -9.97
CA ASP A 155 -10.91 -5.72 -9.35
C ASP A 155 -11.84 -4.60 -8.82
N LEU A 156 -11.33 -3.39 -8.71
CA LEU A 156 -12.07 -2.18 -8.31
C LEU A 156 -12.36 -1.24 -9.50
N GLY A 157 -12.15 -1.70 -10.73
CA GLY A 157 -12.38 -0.95 -11.96
C GLY A 157 -11.14 -0.28 -12.57
N GLY A 158 -9.94 -0.67 -12.13
CA GLY A 158 -8.67 -0.12 -12.60
C GLY A 158 -8.40 1.31 -12.11
N TRP A 159 -7.20 1.82 -12.33
CA TRP A 159 -6.80 3.15 -11.85
C TRP A 159 -7.67 4.28 -12.42
N SER A 160 -8.11 4.20 -13.68
CA SER A 160 -9.00 5.22 -14.27
C SER A 160 -10.35 5.28 -13.56
N GLY A 161 -10.97 4.09 -13.34
CA GLY A 161 -12.23 3.99 -12.60
C GLY A 161 -12.11 4.43 -11.14
N VAL A 162 -11.06 3.98 -10.47
CA VAL A 162 -10.75 4.34 -9.08
C VAL A 162 -10.53 5.85 -8.92
N GLN A 163 -9.75 6.47 -9.82
CA GLN A 163 -9.52 7.91 -9.78
C GLN A 163 -10.83 8.69 -9.94
N LYS A 164 -11.65 8.32 -10.91
CA LYS A 164 -12.95 8.97 -11.17
C LYS A 164 -13.91 8.80 -9.99
N LYS A 165 -14.03 7.57 -9.46
CA LYS A 165 -15.01 7.24 -8.41
C LYS A 165 -14.62 7.83 -7.05
N PHE A 166 -13.35 7.79 -6.69
CA PHE A 166 -12.91 8.07 -5.33
C PHE A 166 -12.13 9.37 -5.16
N PHE A 167 -11.27 9.73 -6.13
CA PHE A 167 -10.21 10.73 -5.91
C PHE A 167 -10.26 11.92 -6.86
N ALA A 168 -11.20 12.00 -7.81
CA ALA A 168 -11.44 13.21 -8.60
C ALA A 168 -12.01 14.32 -7.69
N ASP A 169 -11.89 15.56 -8.10
CA ASP A 169 -12.42 16.70 -7.37
C ASP A 169 -13.91 16.53 -7.08
N GLY A 170 -14.29 16.66 -5.80
CA GLY A 170 -15.65 16.44 -5.34
C GLY A 170 -16.12 14.98 -5.29
N ALA A 171 -15.23 14.00 -5.54
CA ALA A 171 -15.55 12.58 -5.46
C ALA A 171 -15.72 12.09 -4.02
N ILE A 172 -15.82 10.78 -3.83
CA ILE A 172 -16.14 10.16 -2.52
C ILE A 172 -15.18 10.59 -1.42
N PHE A 173 -13.87 10.60 -1.68
CA PHE A 173 -12.88 10.97 -0.69
C PHE A 173 -13.07 12.40 -0.19
N ASP A 174 -13.28 13.36 -1.09
CA ASP A 174 -13.52 14.76 -0.72
C ASP A 174 -14.79 14.94 0.12
N LYS A 175 -15.86 14.20 -0.20
CA LYS A 175 -17.11 14.23 0.57
C LYS A 175 -16.88 13.72 2.01
N ILE A 176 -16.16 12.63 2.17
CA ILE A 176 -15.79 12.10 3.49
C ILE A 176 -14.94 13.11 4.25
N GLN A 177 -13.94 13.73 3.61
CA GLN A 177 -13.08 14.73 4.26
C GLN A 177 -13.87 15.97 4.74
N ARG A 178 -14.82 16.45 3.95
CA ARG A 178 -15.69 17.58 4.35
C ARG A 178 -16.59 17.24 5.52
N GLY A 179 -17.06 16.00 5.61
CA GLY A 179 -17.92 15.53 6.72
C GLY A 179 -17.17 15.28 8.05
N ARG A 180 -15.84 15.42 8.08
CA ARG A 180 -15.02 15.32 9.31
C ARG A 180 -14.94 16.62 10.10
N ARG A 181 -15.30 17.75 9.47
CA ARG A 181 -15.30 19.10 10.10
C ARG A 181 -16.67 19.36 10.80
#